data_e28a0f199bf17cbc5d29b234ae7a29b8
#
_entry.id   e28a0f199bf17cbc5d29b234ae7a29b8
#
_cell.length_a   1.000
_cell.length_b   1.000
_cell.length_c   1.000
_cell.angle_alpha   90.00
_cell.angle_beta   90.00
_cell.angle_gamma   90.00
#
_symmetry.space_group_name_H-M   'P 1'
#
loop_
_entity.id
_entity.type
_entity.pdbx_description
1 polymer ?
#
loop_
_entity_poly.entity_id
_entity_poly.type
_entity_poly.pdbx_seq_one_letter_code
_entity_poly.pdbx_strand_id
1 'polypeptide(L)'
;WKGIDAEYSTVDIPAAKTISAVAAQMGVERFFYLSHLGADKASAYPVLQAKALCEAAVIASGVPYTILETAPVYGKGDHFTESFARLVRKVPFAVPLPGSGETKIQPIWIDDLITCLLLCLDDSQSIHRTFQIGGMEILSIRECLELIMEQIQVKKGFLNIPPVWLRGLLIAMEQWFEKAPKIYFWSDYLAEDRITALDVLPREFSLIPTRMSRNLGYLT
;
A
#
# COMPACT_ATOMS: atom_id res chain seq x y z
N TRP A 1 -4.97 12.83 -1.05
CA TRP A 1 -5.99 13.78 -1.54
C TRP A 1 -5.47 14.41 -2.83
N LYS A 2 -6.04 14.03 -3.98
CA LYS A 2 -5.65 14.66 -5.24
C LYS A 2 -6.68 15.71 -5.60
N GLY A 3 -6.24 16.93 -5.93
CA GLY A 3 -7.06 17.92 -6.59
C GLY A 3 -7.49 17.43 -7.99
N ILE A 4 -8.39 18.17 -8.64
CA ILE A 4 -9.00 17.79 -9.93
C ILE A 4 -7.94 17.51 -11.03
N ASP A 5 -6.76 18.15 -10.96
CA ASP A 5 -5.65 18.03 -11.93
C ASP A 5 -4.39 17.39 -11.35
N ALA A 6 -4.48 16.68 -10.21
CA ALA A 6 -3.31 16.13 -9.55
C ALA A 6 -2.94 14.75 -10.10
N GLU A 7 -1.96 14.73 -10.97
CA GLU A 7 -1.29 13.52 -11.46
C GLU A 7 -0.02 13.24 -10.65
N TYR A 8 0.45 11.98 -10.66
CA TYR A 8 1.72 11.60 -10.03
C TYR A 8 2.91 12.40 -10.57
N SER A 9 2.90 12.68 -11.90
CA SER A 9 3.93 13.45 -12.60
C SER A 9 3.98 14.91 -12.17
N THR A 10 2.83 15.51 -11.83
CA THR A 10 2.72 16.94 -11.52
C THR A 10 2.80 17.26 -10.03
N VAL A 11 2.49 16.30 -9.16
CA VAL A 11 2.45 16.52 -7.71
C VAL A 11 3.44 15.63 -6.97
N ASP A 12 3.30 14.30 -7.06
CA ASP A 12 4.06 13.39 -6.19
C ASP A 12 5.56 13.43 -6.49
N ILE A 13 5.96 13.31 -7.78
CA ILE A 13 7.37 13.29 -8.18
C ILE A 13 8.06 14.64 -7.95
N PRO A 14 7.50 15.80 -8.38
CA PRO A 14 8.09 17.10 -8.07
C PRO A 14 8.16 17.39 -6.56
N ALA A 15 7.15 16.99 -5.79
CA ALA A 15 7.14 17.15 -4.34
C ALA A 15 8.27 16.36 -3.69
N ALA A 16 8.42 15.06 -4.02
CA ALA A 16 9.50 14.24 -3.50
C ALA A 16 10.88 14.85 -3.82
N LYS A 17 11.07 15.29 -5.07
CA LYS A 17 12.30 15.94 -5.50
C LYS A 17 12.60 17.23 -4.74
N THR A 18 11.62 18.11 -4.61
CA THR A 18 11.79 19.40 -3.96
C THR A 18 12.03 19.24 -2.45
N ILE A 19 11.20 18.42 -1.77
CA ILE A 19 11.30 18.24 -0.32
C ILE A 19 12.62 17.57 0.05
N SER A 20 13.05 16.53 -0.66
CA SER A 20 14.32 15.85 -0.37
C SER A 20 15.53 16.75 -0.64
N ALA A 21 15.50 17.55 -1.71
CA ALA A 21 16.57 18.50 -2.01
C ALA A 21 16.69 19.61 -0.95
N VAL A 22 15.55 20.17 -0.51
CA VAL A 22 15.52 21.17 0.57
C VAL A 22 15.99 20.54 1.90
N ALA A 23 15.55 19.32 2.21
CA ALA A 23 16.00 18.60 3.40
C ALA A 23 17.52 18.41 3.40
N ALA A 24 18.12 18.06 2.26
CA ALA A 24 19.57 17.95 2.13
C ALA A 24 20.29 19.31 2.34
N GLN A 25 19.76 20.39 1.74
CA GLN A 25 20.33 21.74 1.91
C GLN A 25 20.25 22.26 3.35
N MET A 26 19.18 21.88 4.06
CA MET A 26 18.97 22.27 5.46
C MET A 26 19.72 21.38 6.46
N GLY A 27 20.45 20.38 5.99
CA GLY A 27 21.21 19.47 6.85
C GLY A 27 20.32 18.55 7.70
N VAL A 28 19.17 18.13 7.16
CA VAL A 28 18.30 17.19 7.86
C VAL A 28 19.05 15.88 8.08
N GLU A 29 19.13 15.43 9.32
CA GLU A 29 19.90 14.26 9.73
C GLU A 29 19.27 12.93 9.32
N ARG A 30 17.93 12.89 9.12
CA ARG A 30 17.20 11.70 8.74
C ARG A 30 15.97 12.03 7.90
N PHE A 31 15.86 11.43 6.72
CA PHE A 31 14.72 11.55 5.82
C PHE A 31 14.07 10.19 5.59
N PHE A 32 12.84 10.01 6.05
CA PHE A 32 12.09 8.78 5.80
C PHE A 32 11.18 8.93 4.59
N TYR A 33 11.20 7.94 3.71
CA TYR A 33 10.28 7.86 2.60
C TYR A 33 9.50 6.54 2.62
N LEU A 34 8.16 6.65 2.69
CA LEU A 34 7.28 5.49 2.59
C LEU A 34 6.91 5.25 1.13
N SER A 35 7.38 4.13 0.61
CA SER A 35 7.11 3.65 -0.73
C SER A 35 6.20 2.42 -0.72
N HIS A 36 6.06 1.79 -1.85
CA HIS A 36 5.25 0.59 -2.01
C HIS A 36 6.08 -0.58 -2.51
N LEU A 37 5.83 -1.78 -2.00
CA LEU A 37 6.39 -3.00 -2.56
C LEU A 37 6.09 -3.11 -4.04
N GLY A 38 7.12 -3.40 -4.83
CA GLY A 38 7.02 -3.46 -6.28
C GLY A 38 7.14 -2.10 -6.98
N ALA A 39 7.64 -1.06 -6.31
CA ALA A 39 8.01 0.19 -6.97
C ALA A 39 9.07 -0.09 -8.04
N ASP A 40 8.73 0.19 -9.30
CA ASP A 40 9.60 -0.06 -10.45
C ASP A 40 9.37 1.01 -11.52
N LYS A 41 10.46 1.60 -12.03
CA LYS A 41 10.42 2.60 -13.12
C LYS A 41 9.88 2.05 -14.42
N ALA A 42 10.02 0.75 -14.66
CA ALA A 42 9.52 0.04 -15.83
C ALA A 42 8.09 -0.49 -15.66
N SER A 43 7.47 -0.29 -14.48
CA SER A 43 6.12 -0.77 -14.21
C SER A 43 5.10 -0.21 -15.19
N ALA A 44 4.17 -1.05 -15.65
CA ALA A 44 3.01 -0.62 -16.43
C ALA A 44 1.97 0.16 -15.58
N TYR A 45 2.12 0.12 -14.24
CA TYR A 45 1.20 0.77 -13.32
C TYR A 45 1.73 2.13 -12.86
N PRO A 46 1.02 3.23 -13.19
CA PRO A 46 1.51 4.59 -12.92
C PRO A 46 1.89 4.86 -11.47
N VAL A 47 1.19 4.27 -10.53
CA VAL A 47 1.48 4.44 -9.09
C VAL A 47 2.85 3.85 -8.72
N LEU A 48 3.20 2.67 -9.22
CA LEU A 48 4.46 1.99 -8.92
C LEU A 48 5.63 2.68 -9.62
N GLN A 49 5.42 3.10 -10.86
CA GLN A 49 6.39 3.91 -11.61
C GLN A 49 6.67 5.23 -10.88
N ALA A 50 5.63 5.93 -10.42
CA ALA A 50 5.78 7.18 -9.69
C ALA A 50 6.53 6.98 -8.36
N LYS A 51 6.23 5.91 -7.61
CA LYS A 51 6.94 5.59 -6.37
C LYS A 51 8.43 5.37 -6.61
N ALA A 52 8.80 4.58 -7.63
CA ALA A 52 10.19 4.36 -8.01
C ALA A 52 10.92 5.65 -8.44
N LEU A 53 10.21 6.56 -9.13
CA LEU A 53 10.76 7.87 -9.50
C LEU A 53 10.95 8.78 -8.27
N CYS A 54 10.03 8.73 -7.31
CA CYS A 54 10.19 9.44 -6.04
C CYS A 54 11.37 8.91 -5.21
N GLU A 55 11.53 7.58 -5.11
CA GLU A 55 12.68 6.95 -4.46
C GLU A 55 13.99 7.41 -5.09
N ALA A 56 14.06 7.37 -6.43
CA ALA A 56 15.22 7.83 -7.16
C ALA A 56 15.52 9.32 -6.89
N ALA A 57 14.51 10.16 -6.77
CA ALA A 57 14.67 11.57 -6.43
C ALA A 57 15.22 11.76 -5.00
N VAL A 58 14.71 11.00 -4.03
CA VAL A 58 15.21 11.00 -2.64
C VAL A 58 16.68 10.57 -2.60
N ILE A 59 17.03 9.47 -3.26
CA ILE A 59 18.40 8.95 -3.32
C ILE A 59 19.33 9.99 -3.97
N ALA A 60 18.91 10.59 -5.08
CA ALA A 60 19.72 11.57 -5.82
C ALA A 60 19.90 12.91 -5.07
N SER A 61 19.07 13.23 -4.08
CA SER A 61 19.16 14.47 -3.31
C SER A 61 20.36 14.51 -2.38
N GLY A 62 20.95 13.36 -2.03
CA GLY A 62 22.04 13.25 -1.07
C GLY A 62 21.65 13.40 0.40
N VAL A 63 20.36 13.56 0.71
CA VAL A 63 19.89 13.57 2.12
C VAL A 63 20.15 12.20 2.76
N PRO A 64 20.50 12.13 4.07
CA PRO A 64 20.55 10.85 4.78
C PRO A 64 19.15 10.23 4.83
N TYR A 65 18.87 9.24 3.97
CA TYR A 65 17.54 8.66 3.80
C TYR A 65 17.43 7.26 4.37
N THR A 66 16.19 6.88 4.68
CA THR A 66 15.74 5.49 4.85
C THR A 66 14.43 5.33 4.09
N ILE A 67 14.38 4.38 3.16
CA ILE A 67 13.18 4.08 2.35
C ILE A 67 12.55 2.79 2.89
N LEU A 68 11.24 2.82 3.12
CA LEU A 68 10.45 1.63 3.44
C LEU A 68 9.47 1.36 2.31
N GLU A 69 9.73 0.31 1.52
CA GLU A 69 8.78 -0.23 0.54
C GLU A 69 7.80 -1.14 1.26
N THR A 70 6.58 -0.65 1.50
CA THR A 70 5.59 -1.35 2.31
C THR A 70 4.59 -2.13 1.48
N ALA A 71 4.23 -3.32 1.95
CA ALA A 71 3.00 -4.01 1.57
C ALA A 71 1.77 -3.17 1.98
N PRO A 72 0.54 -3.57 1.60
CA PRO A 72 -0.67 -2.89 2.06
C PRO A 72 -0.70 -2.78 3.58
N VAL A 73 -0.78 -1.54 4.07
CA VAL A 73 -0.84 -1.25 5.51
C VAL A 73 -2.30 -1.31 5.96
N TYR A 74 -2.57 -1.98 7.08
CA TYR A 74 -3.89 -2.08 7.66
C TYR A 74 -3.92 -1.61 9.12
N GLY A 75 -5.06 -1.07 9.55
CA GLY A 75 -5.29 -0.54 10.88
C GLY A 75 -6.46 0.42 10.91
N LYS A 76 -6.84 0.90 12.08
CA LYS A 76 -7.97 1.84 12.22
C LYS A 76 -7.73 3.11 11.39
N GLY A 77 -8.69 3.45 10.53
CA GLY A 77 -8.61 4.61 9.64
C GLY A 77 -7.89 4.32 8.32
N ASP A 78 -7.57 3.08 7.99
CA ASP A 78 -6.90 2.72 6.76
C ASP A 78 -7.78 2.89 5.52
N HIS A 79 -7.14 3.00 4.36
CA HIS A 79 -7.84 3.02 3.06
C HIS A 79 -7.88 1.64 2.39
N PHE A 80 -7.35 0.60 3.02
CA PHE A 80 -7.31 -0.76 2.52
C PHE A 80 -8.49 -1.57 3.07
N THR A 81 -8.42 -2.03 4.31
CA THR A 81 -9.44 -2.93 4.88
C THR A 81 -10.78 -2.25 5.11
N GLU A 82 -10.79 -0.97 5.56
CA GLU A 82 -12.03 -0.21 5.70
C GLU A 82 -12.72 0.07 4.37
N SER A 83 -11.96 0.27 3.28
CA SER A 83 -12.56 0.44 1.96
C SER A 83 -13.18 -0.85 1.45
N PHE A 84 -12.51 -1.99 1.66
CA PHE A 84 -13.07 -3.29 1.34
C PHE A 84 -14.27 -3.64 2.21
N ALA A 85 -14.24 -3.35 3.52
CA ALA A 85 -15.39 -3.53 4.39
C ALA A 85 -16.60 -2.69 3.93
N ARG A 86 -16.36 -1.42 3.55
CA ARG A 86 -17.41 -0.56 2.96
C ARG A 86 -17.95 -1.10 1.64
N LEU A 87 -17.08 -1.60 0.76
CA LEU A 87 -17.48 -2.23 -0.49
C LEU A 87 -18.37 -3.44 -0.21
N VAL A 88 -17.91 -4.36 0.65
CA VAL A 88 -18.66 -5.56 1.04
C VAL A 88 -20.04 -5.22 1.59
N ARG A 89 -20.15 -4.19 2.45
CA ARG A 89 -21.46 -3.76 3.00
C ARG A 89 -22.39 -3.20 1.92
N LYS A 90 -21.85 -2.46 0.92
CA LYS A 90 -22.65 -1.76 -0.10
C LYS A 90 -23.11 -2.65 -1.25
N VAL A 91 -22.30 -3.63 -1.68
CA VAL A 91 -22.73 -4.50 -2.79
C VAL A 91 -23.87 -5.41 -2.37
N PRO A 92 -24.92 -5.59 -3.21
CA PRO A 92 -26.12 -6.31 -2.73
C PRO A 92 -25.92 -7.83 -2.65
N PHE A 93 -25.29 -8.47 -3.63
CA PHE A 93 -25.29 -9.94 -3.77
C PHE A 93 -23.91 -10.58 -3.69
N ALA A 94 -22.94 -10.04 -4.42
CA ALA A 94 -21.61 -10.61 -4.53
C ALA A 94 -20.54 -9.50 -4.57
N VAL A 95 -19.37 -9.80 -4.02
CA VAL A 95 -18.22 -8.89 -4.01
C VAL A 95 -17.48 -9.02 -5.34
N PRO A 96 -17.29 -7.93 -6.09
CA PRO A 96 -16.49 -7.97 -7.32
C PRO A 96 -15.03 -8.28 -6.98
N LEU A 97 -14.48 -9.27 -7.67
CA LEU A 97 -13.12 -9.76 -7.46
C LEU A 97 -12.35 -9.71 -8.77
N PRO A 98 -11.16 -9.07 -8.82
CA PRO A 98 -10.35 -9.06 -10.04
C PRO A 98 -9.84 -10.46 -10.34
N GLY A 99 -10.18 -10.99 -11.53
CA GLY A 99 -9.83 -12.34 -11.92
C GLY A 99 -10.35 -13.40 -10.95
N SER A 100 -9.47 -14.31 -10.52
CA SER A 100 -9.76 -15.33 -9.50
C SER A 100 -9.58 -14.80 -8.07
N GLY A 101 -8.91 -13.64 -7.91
CA GLY A 101 -8.52 -13.10 -6.61
C GLY A 101 -7.31 -13.77 -5.97
N GLU A 102 -6.53 -14.52 -6.77
CA GLU A 102 -5.36 -15.27 -6.28
C GLU A 102 -4.09 -14.44 -6.12
N THR A 103 -4.09 -13.18 -6.57
CA THR A 103 -2.96 -12.27 -6.35
C THR A 103 -2.60 -12.22 -4.87
N LYS A 104 -1.32 -12.41 -4.56
CA LYS A 104 -0.82 -12.51 -3.20
C LYS A 104 -0.37 -11.16 -2.67
N ILE A 105 -0.76 -10.87 -1.46
CA ILE A 105 -0.35 -9.68 -0.71
C ILE A 105 0.11 -10.10 0.68
N GLN A 106 0.89 -9.24 1.32
CA GLN A 106 1.48 -9.51 2.64
C GLN A 106 1.19 -8.33 3.59
N PRO A 107 -0.10 -8.10 3.97
CA PRO A 107 -0.50 -6.91 4.71
C PRO A 107 0.27 -6.74 6.00
N ILE A 108 0.70 -5.50 6.31
CA ILE A 108 1.40 -5.16 7.54
C ILE A 108 0.51 -4.33 8.47
N TRP A 109 0.53 -4.66 9.76
CA TRP A 109 -0.13 -3.87 10.81
C TRP A 109 0.54 -2.52 11.00
N ILE A 110 -0.26 -1.46 11.17
CA ILE A 110 0.26 -0.08 11.25
C ILE A 110 1.26 0.09 12.39
N ASP A 111 1.02 -0.50 13.57
CA ASP A 111 1.93 -0.35 14.71
C ASP A 111 3.26 -1.08 14.49
N ASP A 112 3.26 -2.20 13.75
CA ASP A 112 4.49 -2.90 13.35
C ASP A 112 5.32 -2.01 12.41
N LEU A 113 4.66 -1.34 11.43
CA LEU A 113 5.33 -0.40 10.54
C LEU A 113 5.89 0.80 11.31
N ILE A 114 5.13 1.37 12.26
CA ILE A 114 5.60 2.45 13.12
C ILE A 114 6.81 1.99 13.94
N THR A 115 6.77 0.77 14.47
CA THR A 115 7.91 0.21 15.21
C THR A 115 9.15 0.11 14.34
N CYS A 116 9.02 -0.35 13.08
CA CYS A 116 10.14 -0.36 12.13
C CYS A 116 10.71 1.05 11.88
N LEU A 117 9.84 2.06 11.72
CA LEU A 117 10.25 3.45 11.55
C LEU A 117 11.03 3.98 12.76
N LEU A 118 10.54 3.70 13.98
CA LEU A 118 11.21 4.13 15.21
C LEU A 118 12.57 3.45 15.39
N LEU A 119 12.66 2.15 15.13
CA LEU A 119 13.92 1.42 15.16
C LEU A 119 14.92 1.96 14.14
N CYS A 120 14.47 2.29 12.92
CA CYS A 120 15.32 2.94 11.94
C CYS A 120 15.79 4.34 12.37
N LEU A 121 15.00 5.06 13.16
CA LEU A 121 15.36 6.41 13.62
C LEU A 121 16.58 6.38 14.53
N ASP A 122 16.64 5.39 15.40
CA ASP A 122 17.73 5.21 16.38
C ASP A 122 18.95 4.46 15.81
N ASP A 123 18.77 3.74 14.68
CA ASP A 123 19.83 2.95 14.05
C ASP A 123 20.51 3.70 12.91
N SER A 124 21.78 4.07 13.11
CA SER A 124 22.60 4.70 12.05
C SER A 124 22.88 3.77 10.86
N GLN A 125 22.82 2.46 11.04
CA GLN A 125 23.01 1.48 9.97
C GLN A 125 21.85 1.45 8.99
N SER A 126 20.71 2.04 9.32
CA SER A 126 19.54 2.18 8.44
C SER A 126 19.67 3.34 7.45
N ILE A 127 20.67 4.21 7.62
CA ILE A 127 20.94 5.34 6.69
C ILE A 127 21.37 4.82 5.32
N HIS A 128 20.81 5.42 4.26
CA HIS A 128 21.01 5.04 2.87
C HIS A 128 20.59 3.60 2.55
N ARG A 129 19.61 3.07 3.30
CA ARG A 129 19.03 1.76 3.04
C ARG A 129 17.58 1.83 2.60
N THR A 130 17.20 0.84 1.80
CA THR A 130 15.81 0.55 1.43
C THR A 130 15.43 -0.81 2.02
N PHE A 131 14.32 -0.86 2.74
CA PHE A 131 13.78 -2.06 3.34
C PHE A 131 12.44 -2.42 2.72
N GLN A 132 12.27 -3.69 2.37
CA GLN A 132 10.99 -4.23 1.92
C GLN A 132 10.23 -4.75 3.13
N ILE A 133 9.08 -4.16 3.42
CA ILE A 133 8.33 -4.40 4.66
C ILE A 133 6.99 -5.08 4.33
N GLY A 134 6.83 -6.30 4.83
CA GLY A 134 5.59 -7.07 4.75
C GLY A 134 5.22 -7.68 6.09
N GLY A 135 3.94 -8.02 6.28
CA GLY A 135 3.46 -8.66 7.49
C GLY A 135 3.82 -10.14 7.58
N MET A 136 3.25 -10.85 8.56
CA MET A 136 3.54 -12.27 8.81
C MET A 136 2.78 -13.24 7.89
N GLU A 137 1.70 -12.79 7.26
CA GLU A 137 0.81 -13.63 6.48
C GLU A 137 0.85 -13.23 5.00
N ILE A 138 1.07 -14.21 4.13
CA ILE A 138 0.89 -14.05 2.69
C ILE A 138 -0.51 -14.55 2.37
N LEU A 139 -1.38 -13.65 1.96
CA LEU A 139 -2.80 -13.90 1.71
C LEU A 139 -3.13 -13.55 0.27
N SER A 140 -4.06 -14.29 -0.34
CA SER A 140 -4.70 -13.83 -1.57
C SER A 140 -5.68 -12.69 -1.28
N ILE A 141 -6.02 -11.91 -2.30
CA ILE A 141 -7.05 -10.87 -2.17
C ILE A 141 -8.38 -11.50 -1.72
N ARG A 142 -8.67 -12.71 -2.22
CA ARG A 142 -9.86 -13.48 -1.81
C ARG A 142 -9.83 -13.77 -0.30
N GLU A 143 -8.73 -14.34 0.21
CA GLU A 143 -8.56 -14.65 1.63
C GLU A 143 -8.68 -13.39 2.51
N CYS A 144 -8.09 -12.26 2.07
CA CYS A 144 -8.24 -10.99 2.77
C CYS A 144 -9.71 -10.53 2.85
N LEU A 145 -10.46 -10.65 1.76
CA LEU A 145 -11.88 -10.29 1.73
C LEU A 145 -12.71 -11.26 2.60
N GLU A 146 -12.38 -12.53 2.63
CA GLU A 146 -13.03 -13.52 3.50
C GLU A 146 -12.83 -13.19 4.98
N LEU A 147 -11.59 -12.86 5.39
CA LEU A 147 -11.29 -12.41 6.76
C LEU A 147 -12.08 -11.13 7.13
N ILE A 148 -12.15 -10.17 6.19
CA ILE A 148 -12.92 -8.94 6.41
C ILE A 148 -14.41 -9.26 6.54
N MET A 149 -14.96 -10.12 5.67
CA MET A 149 -16.37 -10.53 5.72
C MET A 149 -16.71 -11.27 7.02
N GLU A 150 -15.82 -12.15 7.47
CA GLU A 150 -15.96 -12.84 8.75
C GLU A 150 -16.00 -11.83 9.91
N GLN A 151 -15.06 -10.88 9.94
CA GLN A 151 -14.99 -9.86 11.00
C GLN A 151 -16.25 -8.97 11.06
N ILE A 152 -16.76 -8.52 9.91
CA ILE A 152 -17.97 -7.68 9.86
C ILE A 152 -19.27 -8.49 9.87
N GLN A 153 -19.20 -9.80 10.04
CA GLN A 153 -20.33 -10.74 10.10
C GLN A 153 -21.24 -10.70 8.85
N VAL A 154 -20.66 -10.52 7.68
CA VAL A 154 -21.37 -10.50 6.39
C VAL A 154 -20.93 -11.69 5.55
N LYS A 155 -21.89 -12.44 4.99
CA LYS A 155 -21.63 -13.56 4.07
C LYS A 155 -22.09 -13.19 2.67
N LYS A 156 -21.17 -13.12 1.72
CA LYS A 156 -21.45 -12.89 0.30
C LYS A 156 -20.58 -13.78 -0.57
N GLY A 157 -21.09 -14.10 -1.76
CA GLY A 157 -20.28 -14.75 -2.78
C GLY A 157 -19.33 -13.78 -3.47
N PHE A 158 -18.48 -14.30 -4.33
CA PHE A 158 -17.60 -13.51 -5.19
C PHE A 158 -18.07 -13.54 -6.63
N LEU A 159 -17.98 -12.40 -7.29
CA LEU A 159 -18.16 -12.27 -8.74
C LEU A 159 -16.80 -12.03 -9.38
N ASN A 160 -16.27 -13.06 -10.02
CA ASN A 160 -14.98 -12.96 -10.71
C ASN A 160 -15.15 -12.11 -11.98
N ILE A 161 -14.46 -10.98 -12.04
CA ILE A 161 -14.52 -10.04 -13.16
C ILE A 161 -13.12 -9.97 -13.78
N PRO A 162 -12.98 -10.14 -15.10
CA PRO A 162 -11.69 -9.96 -15.75
C PRO A 162 -11.09 -8.59 -15.39
N PRO A 163 -9.79 -8.49 -15.03
CA PRO A 163 -9.18 -7.25 -14.51
C PRO A 163 -9.38 -6.04 -15.44
N VAL A 164 -9.34 -6.26 -16.76
CA VAL A 164 -9.54 -5.20 -17.78
C VAL A 164 -10.94 -4.60 -17.69
N TRP A 165 -11.98 -5.43 -17.53
CA TRP A 165 -13.36 -4.97 -17.40
C TRP A 165 -13.61 -4.28 -16.06
N LEU A 166 -13.04 -4.83 -14.98
CA LEU A 166 -13.14 -4.22 -13.64
C LEU A 166 -12.51 -2.83 -13.64
N ARG A 167 -11.30 -2.70 -14.21
CA ARG A 167 -10.61 -1.42 -14.32
C ARG A 167 -11.42 -0.40 -15.13
N GLY A 168 -11.95 -0.80 -16.29
CA GLY A 168 -12.80 0.06 -17.12
C GLY A 168 -14.06 0.53 -16.38
N LEU A 169 -14.71 -0.38 -15.65
CA LEU A 169 -15.89 -0.06 -14.85
C LEU A 169 -15.56 0.93 -13.71
N LEU A 170 -14.45 0.71 -13.01
CA LEU A 170 -14.02 1.58 -11.90
C LEU A 170 -13.67 2.99 -12.40
N ILE A 171 -12.98 3.10 -13.53
CA ILE A 171 -12.68 4.40 -14.17
C ILE A 171 -13.98 5.10 -14.58
N ALA A 172 -14.91 4.39 -15.23
CA ALA A 172 -16.21 4.95 -15.59
C ALA A 172 -17.00 5.41 -14.36
N MET A 173 -17.02 4.62 -13.29
CA MET A 173 -17.70 5.01 -12.05
C MET A 173 -17.08 6.26 -11.41
N GLU A 174 -15.78 6.46 -11.45
CA GLU A 174 -15.14 7.68 -10.94
C GLU A 174 -15.50 8.92 -11.75
N GLN A 175 -15.65 8.78 -13.06
CA GLN A 175 -16.07 9.90 -13.91
C GLN A 175 -17.53 10.33 -13.67
N TRP A 176 -18.39 9.39 -13.27
CA TRP A 176 -19.82 9.64 -13.09
C TRP A 176 -20.22 9.95 -11.64
N PHE A 177 -19.40 9.56 -10.67
CA PHE A 177 -19.70 9.73 -9.26
C PHE A 177 -18.54 10.38 -8.50
N GLU A 178 -18.65 11.68 -8.21
CA GLU A 178 -17.64 12.43 -7.42
C GLU A 178 -17.27 11.80 -6.06
N LYS A 179 -18.16 10.95 -5.53
CA LYS A 179 -17.99 10.24 -4.25
C LYS A 179 -17.71 8.75 -4.42
N ALA A 180 -17.32 8.30 -5.64
CA ALA A 180 -16.95 6.90 -5.83
C ALA A 180 -15.73 6.55 -4.95
N PRO A 181 -15.71 5.37 -4.34
CA PRO A 181 -14.52 4.93 -3.62
C PRO A 181 -13.37 4.83 -4.63
N LYS A 182 -12.21 5.42 -4.31
CA LYS A 182 -10.99 5.39 -5.16
C LYS A 182 -10.38 3.98 -5.20
N ILE A 183 -11.17 3.02 -5.65
CA ILE A 183 -10.83 1.59 -5.69
C ILE A 183 -9.95 1.28 -6.90
N TYR A 184 -9.94 2.14 -7.94
CA TYR A 184 -9.08 1.92 -9.11
C TYR A 184 -7.59 1.87 -8.73
N PHE A 185 -7.16 2.65 -7.73
CA PHE A 185 -5.82 2.56 -7.16
C PHE A 185 -5.48 1.13 -6.74
N TRP A 186 -6.41 0.48 -6.04
CA TRP A 186 -6.24 -0.90 -5.60
C TRP A 186 -6.26 -1.89 -6.74
N SER A 187 -7.02 -1.63 -7.82
CA SER A 187 -7.01 -2.50 -9.00
C SER A 187 -5.66 -2.54 -9.71
N ASP A 188 -4.98 -1.42 -9.78
CA ASP A 188 -3.64 -1.32 -10.36
C ASP A 188 -2.56 -1.83 -9.39
N TYR A 189 -2.66 -1.45 -8.12
CA TYR A 189 -1.69 -1.85 -7.09
C TYR A 189 -1.72 -3.35 -6.79
N LEU A 190 -2.90 -3.97 -6.80
CA LEU A 190 -3.11 -5.40 -6.53
C LEU A 190 -3.17 -6.25 -7.81
N ALA A 191 -2.76 -5.74 -8.94
CA ALA A 191 -2.73 -6.49 -10.19
C ALA A 191 -1.62 -7.57 -10.22
N GLU A 192 -0.59 -7.38 -9.40
CA GLU A 192 0.56 -8.30 -9.25
C GLU A 192 0.81 -8.59 -7.77
N ASP A 193 1.55 -9.65 -7.49
CA ASP A 193 1.90 -10.02 -6.12
C ASP A 193 2.69 -8.93 -5.41
N ARG A 194 2.34 -8.66 -4.15
CA ARG A 194 2.99 -7.68 -3.27
C ARG A 194 3.48 -8.38 -2.01
N ILE A 195 4.53 -9.14 -2.18
CA ILE A 195 5.12 -9.98 -1.13
C ILE A 195 6.63 -9.75 -1.03
N THR A 196 7.16 -9.99 0.14
CA THR A 196 8.60 -10.02 0.43
C THR A 196 8.92 -11.25 1.27
N ALA A 197 10.18 -11.46 1.64
CA ALA A 197 10.54 -12.57 2.50
C ALA A 197 9.89 -12.44 3.90
N LEU A 198 9.34 -13.53 4.42
CA LEU A 198 8.63 -13.54 5.71
C LEU A 198 9.56 -13.25 6.91
N ASP A 199 10.85 -13.45 6.74
CA ASP A 199 11.86 -13.24 7.78
C ASP A 199 12.43 -11.81 7.83
N VAL A 200 11.97 -10.89 6.96
CA VAL A 200 12.53 -9.52 6.90
C VAL A 200 12.38 -8.80 8.23
N LEU A 201 11.18 -8.79 8.82
CA LEU A 201 10.95 -8.10 10.08
C LEU A 201 11.72 -8.74 11.26
N PRO A 202 11.69 -10.06 11.45
CA PRO A 202 12.52 -10.71 12.46
C PRO A 202 14.01 -10.46 12.26
N ARG A 203 14.51 -10.52 11.03
CA ARG A 203 15.94 -10.43 10.74
C ARG A 203 16.47 -9.00 10.84
N GLU A 204 15.77 -8.02 10.25
CA GLU A 204 16.24 -6.63 10.17
C GLU A 204 15.83 -5.81 11.42
N PHE A 205 14.71 -6.16 12.06
CA PHE A 205 14.11 -5.36 13.13
C PHE A 205 13.91 -6.12 14.44
N SER A 206 14.26 -7.42 14.49
CA SER A 206 13.96 -8.28 15.65
C SER A 206 12.48 -8.24 16.08
N LEU A 207 11.58 -8.00 15.13
CA LEU A 207 10.14 -7.82 15.32
C LEU A 207 9.38 -9.03 14.78
N ILE A 208 8.48 -9.57 15.59
CA ILE A 208 7.52 -10.59 15.14
C ILE A 208 6.24 -9.86 14.70
N PRO A 209 5.91 -9.87 13.40
CA PRO A 209 4.78 -9.09 12.90
C PRO A 209 3.45 -9.63 13.39
N THR A 210 2.49 -8.72 13.49
CA THR A 210 1.11 -9.01 13.85
C THR A 210 0.36 -9.70 12.72
N ARG A 211 -0.49 -10.67 13.05
CA ARG A 211 -1.34 -11.38 12.07
C ARG A 211 -2.60 -10.60 11.75
N MET A 212 -2.89 -10.42 10.47
CA MET A 212 -4.12 -9.78 10.01
C MET A 212 -5.36 -10.57 10.45
N SER A 213 -5.31 -11.89 10.39
CA SER A 213 -6.39 -12.78 10.82
C SER A 213 -6.86 -12.58 12.27
N ARG A 214 -6.08 -11.89 13.10
CA ARG A 214 -6.39 -11.64 14.53
C ARG A 214 -6.62 -10.17 14.88
N ASN A 215 -6.39 -9.24 13.96
CA ASN A 215 -6.34 -7.80 14.26
C ASN A 215 -7.27 -6.94 13.38
N LEU A 216 -8.43 -7.45 13.02
CA LEU A 216 -9.44 -6.71 12.27
C LEU A 216 -10.58 -6.16 13.15
N GLY A 217 -10.45 -6.23 14.48
CA GLY A 217 -11.52 -5.84 15.42
C GLY A 217 -12.01 -4.40 15.29
N TYR A 218 -11.23 -3.50 14.70
CA TYR A 218 -11.63 -2.11 14.44
C TYR A 218 -12.62 -1.93 13.28
N LEU A 219 -12.93 -2.99 12.51
CA LEU A 219 -13.89 -2.95 11.40
C LEU A 219 -15.35 -3.12 11.84
N THR A 220 -15.59 -3.42 13.10
CA THR A 220 -16.94 -3.62 13.68
C THR A 220 -17.71 -2.32 13.87
#